data_e755db6bf4ee56db97e9ea70b07702c4
#
_entry.id   e755db6bf4ee56db97e9ea70b07702c4
#
_cell.length_a   1.000
_cell.length_b   1.000
_cell.length_c   1.000
_cell.angle_alpha   90.00
_cell.angle_beta   90.00
_cell.angle_gamma   90.00
#
_symmetry.space_group_name_H-M   'P 1'
#
loop_
_entity.id
_entity.type
_entity.pdbx_description
1 polymer ?
#
loop_
_entity_poly.entity_id
_entity_poly.type
_entity_poly.pdbx_seq_one_letter_code
_entity_poly.pdbx_strand_id
1 'polypeptide(L)'
;PQDFAGYRPRNFDMSYQGDVSIRQALQMSLNVPTISLLDAIGPARLTTRIRQAAVNLQLPKGEAPGLAIGLGGAGISLRDLVQLYTGLANGGRGAALRDGTEGSEPVQPSAPILSEQASWQIGDILAGVVPPQGAKRLGLAYKTGTSYGYRDAWSVGYDGRYVLGVWVGRADGGSVPGLAGYVSAAPILFEAFVRSGVASVPLPRAPAGAFRTARADLPVTQIRFSSSSDPLPVLKATIEPAPRIVFPPDGAHVELKALTDNASPLVLKLQGGRAPFRWLANGKPIAEPNRRRTAAWLPDGTGYSTLTVVDAGGRAASVKVFIE
;
A
#
# COMPACT_ATOMS: atom_id res chain seq x y z
N PRO A 1 5.27 -1.46 13.16
CA PRO A 1 4.54 -2.71 13.02
C PRO A 1 3.46 -2.81 14.11
N GLN A 2 2.25 -3.16 13.70
CA GLN A 2 1.14 -3.43 14.62
C GLN A 2 0.77 -4.92 14.54
N ASP A 3 0.34 -5.50 15.67
CA ASP A 3 -0.15 -6.87 15.76
C ASP A 3 -1.66 -6.82 16.02
N PHE A 4 -2.44 -7.47 15.20
CA PHE A 4 -3.89 -7.56 15.27
C PHE A 4 -4.27 -9.00 15.59
N ALA A 5 -4.20 -9.37 16.86
CA ALA A 5 -4.49 -10.74 17.35
C ALA A 5 -3.72 -11.84 16.55
N GLY A 6 -2.42 -11.62 16.34
CA GLY A 6 -1.55 -12.51 15.57
C GLY A 6 -1.42 -12.18 14.07
N TYR A 7 -2.29 -11.35 13.53
CA TYR A 7 -2.15 -10.85 12.17
C TYR A 7 -1.23 -9.63 12.13
N ARG A 8 -0.08 -9.74 11.44
CA ARG A 8 0.98 -8.73 11.38
C ARG A 8 1.15 -8.20 9.96
N PRO A 9 0.33 -7.25 9.51
CA PRO A 9 0.47 -6.68 8.17
C PRO A 9 1.80 -5.95 8.02
N ARG A 10 2.37 -6.03 6.81
CA ARG A 10 3.58 -5.31 6.42
C ARG A 10 3.27 -4.44 5.21
N ASN A 11 3.92 -3.28 5.13
CA ASN A 11 3.85 -2.47 3.92
C ASN A 11 4.60 -3.19 2.80
N PHE A 12 4.21 -2.93 1.55
CA PHE A 12 4.77 -3.61 0.38
C PHE A 12 6.29 -3.41 0.24
N ASP A 13 6.77 -2.22 0.58
CA ASP A 13 8.20 -1.84 0.60
C ASP A 13 8.93 -2.24 1.90
N MET A 14 8.24 -2.97 2.80
CA MET A 14 8.75 -3.36 4.12
C MET A 14 9.18 -2.20 5.02
N SER A 15 8.89 -0.95 4.63
CA SER A 15 9.21 0.26 5.39
C SER A 15 8.06 0.70 6.29
N TYR A 16 8.38 1.43 7.35
CA TYR A 16 7.41 2.06 8.24
C TYR A 16 7.74 3.54 8.36
N GLN A 17 6.75 4.39 8.21
CA GLN A 17 6.96 5.84 8.07
C GLN A 17 6.60 6.62 9.34
N GLY A 18 6.28 5.93 10.44
CA GLY A 18 5.79 6.58 11.66
C GLY A 18 4.36 7.13 11.47
N ASP A 19 4.11 8.31 12.01
CA ASP A 19 2.81 8.96 11.92
C ASP A 19 2.53 9.43 10.49
N VAL A 20 1.44 8.96 9.90
CA VAL A 20 0.98 9.34 8.57
C VAL A 20 -0.46 9.82 8.61
N SER A 21 -0.80 10.78 7.75
CA SER A 21 -2.19 11.16 7.54
C SER A 21 -2.95 10.11 6.73
N ILE A 22 -4.29 10.08 6.82
CA ILE A 22 -5.13 9.23 5.97
C ILE A 22 -4.82 9.45 4.48
N ARG A 23 -4.62 10.71 4.07
CA ARG A 23 -4.21 11.08 2.71
C ARG A 23 -2.92 10.38 2.30
N GLN A 24 -1.87 10.51 3.09
CA GLN A 24 -0.58 9.86 2.80
C GLN A 24 -0.71 8.33 2.79
N ALA A 25 -1.40 7.77 3.77
CA ALA A 25 -1.59 6.33 3.87
C ALA A 25 -2.28 5.75 2.62
N LEU A 26 -3.34 6.41 2.12
CA LEU A 26 -4.06 5.96 0.93
C LEU A 26 -3.26 6.19 -0.35
N GLN A 27 -2.61 7.35 -0.51
CA GLN A 27 -1.80 7.66 -1.70
C GLN A 27 -0.57 6.75 -1.82
N MET A 28 0.06 6.42 -0.70
CA MET A 28 1.21 5.52 -0.64
C MET A 28 0.82 4.03 -0.56
N SER A 29 -0.48 3.74 -0.50
CA SER A 29 -0.98 2.36 -0.39
C SER A 29 -0.43 1.60 0.82
N LEU A 30 -0.37 2.25 2.00
CA LEU A 30 0.18 1.65 3.21
C LEU A 30 -0.79 0.63 3.81
N ASN A 31 -0.29 -0.57 4.04
CA ASN A 31 -1.09 -1.70 4.51
C ASN A 31 -1.48 -1.57 5.99
N VAL A 32 -0.54 -1.18 6.85
CA VAL A 32 -0.78 -1.12 8.30
C VAL A 32 -1.90 -0.15 8.66
N PRO A 33 -1.95 1.11 8.15
CA PRO A 33 -3.07 2.02 8.41
C PRO A 33 -4.40 1.48 7.88
N THR A 34 -4.39 0.80 6.72
CA THR A 34 -5.60 0.19 6.14
C THR A 34 -6.18 -0.87 7.05
N ILE A 35 -5.34 -1.75 7.59
CA ILE A 35 -5.78 -2.80 8.52
C ILE A 35 -6.23 -2.19 9.85
N SER A 36 -5.53 -1.20 10.39
CA SER A 36 -5.97 -0.50 11.62
C SER A 36 -7.35 0.13 11.46
N LEU A 37 -7.62 0.74 10.30
CA LEU A 37 -8.92 1.31 10.00
C LEU A 37 -10.00 0.23 9.85
N LEU A 38 -9.69 -0.87 9.17
CA LEU A 38 -10.62 -1.97 9.00
C LEU A 38 -10.94 -2.67 10.33
N ASP A 39 -9.96 -2.83 11.20
CA ASP A 39 -10.15 -3.36 12.55
C ASP A 39 -11.12 -2.48 13.36
N ALA A 40 -10.92 -1.17 13.34
CA ALA A 40 -11.79 -0.21 14.02
C ALA A 40 -13.23 -0.17 13.45
N ILE A 41 -13.40 -0.32 12.14
CA ILE A 41 -14.72 -0.33 11.48
C ILE A 41 -15.42 -1.69 11.64
N GLY A 42 -14.66 -2.75 11.57
CA GLY A 42 -15.09 -4.14 11.51
C GLY A 42 -15.29 -4.66 10.08
N PRO A 43 -14.68 -5.80 9.74
CA PRO A 43 -14.76 -6.40 8.39
C PRO A 43 -16.20 -6.72 7.96
N ALA A 44 -17.05 -7.13 8.89
CA ALA A 44 -18.47 -7.43 8.60
C ALA A 44 -19.25 -6.18 8.16
N ARG A 45 -18.95 -5.01 8.73
CA ARG A 45 -19.57 -3.74 8.29
C ARG A 45 -19.15 -3.37 6.87
N LEU A 46 -17.85 -3.53 6.54
CA LEU A 46 -17.34 -3.28 5.21
C LEU A 46 -18.04 -4.19 4.19
N THR A 47 -18.09 -5.50 4.42
CA THR A 47 -18.70 -6.45 3.50
C THR A 47 -20.22 -6.22 3.34
N THR A 48 -20.92 -5.87 4.41
CA THR A 48 -22.34 -5.50 4.34
C THR A 48 -22.54 -4.27 3.45
N ARG A 49 -21.71 -3.25 3.60
CA ARG A 49 -21.80 -2.02 2.79
C ARG A 49 -21.48 -2.26 1.32
N ILE A 50 -20.52 -3.12 1.03
CA ILE A 50 -20.20 -3.53 -0.34
C ILE A 50 -21.37 -4.29 -0.97
N ARG A 51 -22.02 -5.19 -0.23
CA ARG A 51 -23.24 -5.88 -0.70
C ARG A 51 -24.40 -4.93 -0.97
N GLN A 52 -24.56 -3.87 -0.17
CA GLN A 52 -25.59 -2.84 -0.42
C GLN A 52 -25.35 -2.08 -1.73
N ALA A 53 -24.12 -2.06 -2.24
CA ALA A 53 -23.79 -1.57 -3.57
C ALA A 53 -24.11 -2.56 -4.70
N ALA A 54 -24.79 -3.67 -4.40
CA ALA A 54 -25.03 -4.78 -5.32
C ALA A 54 -23.74 -5.38 -5.91
N VAL A 55 -22.66 -5.38 -5.12
CA VAL A 55 -21.35 -5.93 -5.49
C VAL A 55 -21.11 -7.24 -4.78
N ASN A 56 -20.66 -8.24 -5.52
CA ASN A 56 -20.42 -9.58 -5.01
C ASN A 56 -18.96 -9.79 -4.64
N LEU A 57 -18.66 -9.83 -3.31
CA LEU A 57 -17.36 -10.25 -2.80
C LEU A 57 -17.37 -11.77 -2.58
N GLN A 58 -16.38 -12.43 -3.15
CA GLN A 58 -16.13 -13.86 -2.94
C GLN A 58 -15.20 -14.02 -1.74
N LEU A 59 -15.73 -14.53 -0.64
CA LEU A 59 -14.98 -14.89 0.55
C LEU A 59 -14.59 -16.38 0.49
N PRO A 60 -13.50 -16.79 1.15
CA PRO A 60 -13.20 -18.20 1.32
C PRO A 60 -14.38 -18.96 1.94
N LYS A 61 -14.65 -20.16 1.44
CA LYS A 61 -15.80 -20.96 1.89
C LYS A 61 -15.71 -21.24 3.39
N GLY A 62 -16.80 -20.94 4.11
CA GLY A 62 -16.92 -21.22 5.54
C GLY A 62 -16.18 -20.24 6.46
N GLU A 63 -15.53 -19.22 5.92
CA GLU A 63 -14.85 -18.23 6.73
C GLU A 63 -15.68 -16.97 6.93
N ALA A 64 -15.63 -16.44 8.15
CA ALA A 64 -16.16 -15.10 8.43
C ALA A 64 -15.25 -14.01 7.82
N PRO A 65 -15.80 -12.84 7.46
CA PRO A 65 -15.01 -11.72 6.99
C PRO A 65 -13.91 -11.35 8.00
N GLY A 66 -12.64 -11.46 7.60
CA GLY A 66 -11.47 -11.13 8.43
C GLY A 66 -10.71 -9.90 7.92
N LEU A 67 -9.68 -9.47 8.65
CA LEU A 67 -8.85 -8.30 8.32
C LEU A 67 -8.11 -8.46 6.98
N ALA A 68 -7.87 -9.68 6.52
CA ALA A 68 -7.24 -9.95 5.23
C ALA A 68 -7.98 -9.30 4.04
N ILE A 69 -9.30 -9.06 4.16
CA ILE A 69 -10.09 -8.39 3.13
C ILE A 69 -9.53 -7.00 2.79
N GLY A 70 -9.00 -6.30 3.78
CA GLY A 70 -8.39 -4.97 3.59
C GLY A 70 -7.17 -4.96 2.68
N LEU A 71 -6.55 -6.12 2.45
CA LEU A 71 -5.37 -6.29 1.60
C LEU A 71 -5.60 -7.27 0.43
N GLY A 72 -6.85 -7.46 0.02
CA GLY A 72 -7.18 -8.31 -1.12
C GLY A 72 -7.48 -9.76 -0.77
N GLY A 73 -7.77 -10.09 0.49
CA GLY A 73 -8.20 -11.43 0.93
C GLY A 73 -9.65 -11.79 0.56
N ALA A 74 -10.21 -11.14 -0.46
CA ALA A 74 -11.52 -11.48 -1.04
C ALA A 74 -11.43 -11.38 -2.55
N GLY A 75 -12.12 -12.27 -3.27
CA GLY A 75 -12.25 -12.20 -4.73
C GLY A 75 -13.31 -11.15 -5.12
N ILE A 76 -13.02 -10.44 -6.20
CA ILE A 76 -13.95 -9.49 -6.82
C ILE A 76 -13.80 -9.52 -8.34
N SER A 77 -14.86 -9.37 -9.10
CA SER A 77 -14.77 -9.20 -10.54
C SER A 77 -14.35 -7.77 -10.90
N LEU A 78 -13.72 -7.58 -12.07
CA LEU A 78 -13.39 -6.24 -12.58
C LEU A 78 -14.66 -5.38 -12.71
N ARG A 79 -15.76 -5.98 -13.18
CA ARG A 79 -17.07 -5.32 -13.29
C ARG A 79 -17.56 -4.80 -11.94
N ASP A 80 -17.54 -5.64 -10.92
CA ASP A 80 -17.97 -5.28 -9.57
C ASP A 80 -17.09 -4.18 -8.96
N LEU A 81 -15.77 -4.24 -9.20
CA LEU A 81 -14.85 -3.20 -8.74
C LEU A 81 -15.11 -1.87 -9.43
N VAL A 82 -15.33 -1.86 -10.75
CA VAL A 82 -15.72 -0.66 -11.50
C VAL A 82 -17.04 -0.10 -10.98
N GLN A 83 -18.02 -0.96 -10.67
CA GLN A 83 -19.31 -0.54 -10.07
C GLN A 83 -19.11 0.18 -8.74
N LEU A 84 -18.23 -0.31 -7.85
CA LEU A 84 -17.90 0.38 -6.60
C LEU A 84 -17.29 1.76 -6.85
N TYR A 85 -16.37 1.87 -7.82
CA TYR A 85 -15.76 3.14 -8.19
C TYR A 85 -16.73 4.10 -8.87
N THR A 86 -17.70 3.58 -9.62
CA THR A 86 -18.81 4.39 -10.13
C THR A 86 -19.61 5.01 -8.99
N GLY A 87 -19.84 4.26 -7.90
CA GLY A 87 -20.45 4.81 -6.69
C GLY A 87 -19.62 5.95 -6.08
N LEU A 88 -18.29 5.81 -6.00
CA LEU A 88 -17.40 6.89 -5.54
C LEU A 88 -17.47 8.12 -6.45
N ALA A 89 -17.39 7.92 -7.76
CA ALA A 89 -17.44 8.99 -8.76
C ALA A 89 -18.78 9.75 -8.73
N ASN A 90 -19.86 9.05 -8.36
CA ASN A 90 -21.24 9.56 -8.30
C ASN A 90 -21.67 9.97 -6.88
N GLY A 91 -20.78 10.60 -6.12
CA GLY A 91 -21.09 11.18 -4.80
C GLY A 91 -21.55 10.14 -3.76
N GLY A 92 -21.07 8.89 -3.83
CA GLY A 92 -21.40 7.81 -2.92
C GLY A 92 -22.67 7.04 -3.27
N ARG A 93 -23.31 7.36 -4.37
CA ARG A 93 -24.54 6.70 -4.85
C ARG A 93 -24.15 5.61 -5.84
N GLY A 94 -24.28 4.35 -5.42
CA GLY A 94 -24.09 3.21 -6.32
C GLY A 94 -25.20 3.13 -7.36
N ALA A 95 -24.87 2.55 -8.52
CA ALA A 95 -25.84 2.16 -9.53
C ALA A 95 -25.36 0.88 -10.18
N ALA A 96 -26.26 -0.04 -10.47
CA ALA A 96 -25.91 -1.26 -11.19
C ALA A 96 -25.42 -0.90 -12.60
N LEU A 97 -24.30 -1.49 -13.00
CA LEU A 97 -23.81 -1.35 -14.37
C LEU A 97 -24.73 -2.11 -15.33
N ARG A 98 -25.04 -1.50 -16.45
CA ARG A 98 -25.80 -2.10 -17.55
C ARG A 98 -24.91 -2.37 -18.74
N ASP A 99 -25.20 -3.43 -19.45
CA ASP A 99 -24.53 -3.78 -20.69
C ASP A 99 -25.37 -3.32 -21.88
N GLY A 100 -24.78 -2.68 -22.86
CA GLY A 100 -25.45 -2.24 -24.09
C GLY A 100 -26.09 -0.86 -24.01
N THR A 101 -26.56 -0.43 -25.16
CA THR A 101 -27.20 0.88 -25.39
C THR A 101 -28.73 0.77 -25.37
N GLU A 102 -29.28 -0.44 -25.32
CA GLU A 102 -30.73 -0.71 -25.36
C GLU A 102 -31.27 -0.83 -23.94
N GLY A 103 -32.30 -0.05 -23.66
CA GLY A 103 -33.05 -0.09 -22.43
C GLY A 103 -33.02 1.22 -21.67
N SER A 104 -33.90 2.09 -22.00
CA SER A 104 -34.08 3.42 -21.46
C SER A 104 -34.73 3.52 -20.09
N GLU A 105 -34.86 2.41 -19.37
CA GLU A 105 -35.33 2.50 -17.99
C GLU A 105 -34.30 3.24 -17.14
N PRO A 106 -34.71 4.29 -16.42
CA PRO A 106 -33.80 5.01 -15.52
C PRO A 106 -33.15 4.06 -14.54
N VAL A 107 -31.82 4.15 -14.39
CA VAL A 107 -31.11 3.40 -13.34
C VAL A 107 -31.61 3.90 -11.99
N GLN A 108 -32.34 3.05 -11.25
CA GLN A 108 -32.75 3.38 -9.89
C GLN A 108 -31.47 3.58 -9.04
N PRO A 109 -31.26 4.76 -8.44
CA PRO A 109 -30.12 4.97 -7.55
C PRO A 109 -30.26 4.01 -6.37
N SER A 110 -29.23 3.22 -6.13
CA SER A 110 -29.15 2.40 -4.91
C SER A 110 -28.98 3.29 -3.68
N ALA A 111 -29.24 2.73 -2.49
CA ALA A 111 -28.94 3.43 -1.25
C ALA A 111 -27.48 3.93 -1.24
N PRO A 112 -27.21 5.12 -0.70
CA PRO A 112 -25.85 5.66 -0.68
C PRO A 112 -24.93 4.77 0.16
N ILE A 113 -23.83 4.33 -0.45
CA ILE A 113 -22.76 3.56 0.20
C ILE A 113 -21.86 4.44 1.06
N LEU A 114 -21.70 5.69 0.65
CA LEU A 114 -20.95 6.73 1.35
C LEU A 114 -21.73 8.04 1.31
N SER A 115 -21.40 8.97 2.21
CA SER A 115 -21.89 10.34 2.07
C SER A 115 -21.18 11.03 0.89
N GLU A 116 -21.79 12.07 0.34
CA GLU A 116 -21.21 12.85 -0.73
C GLU A 116 -19.86 13.47 -0.33
N GLN A 117 -19.76 13.96 0.92
CA GLN A 117 -18.53 14.52 1.49
C GLN A 117 -17.42 13.47 1.56
N ALA A 118 -17.73 12.24 2.04
CA ALA A 118 -16.75 11.17 2.14
C ALA A 118 -16.28 10.73 0.75
N SER A 119 -17.18 10.60 -0.21
CA SER A 119 -16.86 10.24 -1.60
C SER A 119 -15.98 11.29 -2.26
N TRP A 120 -16.32 12.57 -2.08
CA TRP A 120 -15.50 13.65 -2.58
C TRP A 120 -14.10 13.66 -1.93
N GLN A 121 -14.01 13.48 -0.61
CA GLN A 121 -12.72 13.41 0.10
C GLN A 121 -11.84 12.28 -0.40
N ILE A 122 -12.41 11.09 -0.63
CA ILE A 122 -11.67 9.97 -1.22
C ILE A 122 -11.20 10.33 -2.64
N GLY A 123 -12.06 10.90 -3.48
CA GLY A 123 -11.68 11.34 -4.82
C GLY A 123 -10.56 12.37 -4.82
N ASP A 124 -10.62 13.36 -3.93
CA ASP A 124 -9.58 14.39 -3.76
C ASP A 124 -8.24 13.78 -3.28
N ILE A 125 -8.28 12.76 -2.43
CA ILE A 125 -7.07 12.03 -2.01
C ILE A 125 -6.50 11.24 -3.19
N LEU A 126 -7.34 10.50 -3.92
CA LEU A 126 -6.93 9.66 -5.03
C LEU A 126 -6.41 10.45 -6.23
N ALA A 127 -6.92 11.66 -6.46
CA ALA A 127 -6.41 12.58 -7.48
C ALA A 127 -4.95 13.02 -7.24
N GLY A 128 -4.49 12.91 -6.00
CA GLY A 128 -3.09 13.17 -5.63
C GLY A 128 -2.16 11.96 -5.70
N VAL A 129 -2.62 10.80 -6.15
CA VAL A 129 -1.75 9.63 -6.38
C VAL A 129 -0.81 9.93 -7.55
N VAL A 130 0.47 9.59 -7.38
CA VAL A 130 1.50 9.85 -8.39
C VAL A 130 1.19 9.03 -9.66
N PRO A 131 1.05 9.65 -10.84
CA PRO A 131 0.83 8.95 -12.09
C PRO A 131 1.99 8.01 -12.45
N PRO A 132 1.77 6.98 -13.29
CA PRO A 132 2.84 6.16 -13.82
C PRO A 132 3.90 7.00 -14.55
N GLN A 133 5.13 6.53 -14.56
CA GLN A 133 6.22 7.23 -15.23
C GLN A 133 5.89 7.45 -16.73
N GLY A 134 6.06 8.67 -17.20
CA GLY A 134 5.76 9.05 -18.57
C GLY A 134 4.29 9.29 -18.90
N ALA A 135 3.37 9.00 -17.97
CA ALA A 135 1.95 9.24 -18.20
C ALA A 135 1.59 10.74 -18.16
N LYS A 136 0.65 11.16 -19.00
CA LYS A 136 0.09 12.50 -18.95
C LYS A 136 -0.64 12.72 -17.63
N ARG A 137 -0.54 13.92 -17.06
CA ARG A 137 -1.34 14.33 -15.89
C ARG A 137 -2.77 14.63 -16.33
N LEU A 138 -3.65 13.66 -16.13
CA LEU A 138 -5.06 13.76 -16.56
C LEU A 138 -6.00 14.22 -15.43
N GLY A 139 -5.50 14.45 -14.22
CA GLY A 139 -6.34 14.81 -13.08
C GLY A 139 -7.29 13.69 -12.62
N LEU A 140 -6.95 12.44 -12.88
CA LEU A 140 -7.75 11.28 -12.49
C LEU A 140 -7.66 11.01 -11.00
N ALA A 141 -8.77 10.63 -10.39
CA ALA A 141 -8.79 9.93 -9.12
C ALA A 141 -8.59 8.43 -9.40
N TYR A 142 -7.44 7.86 -9.00
CA TYR A 142 -7.16 6.46 -9.31
C TYR A 142 -6.43 5.73 -8.18
N LYS A 143 -6.53 4.40 -8.18
CA LYS A 143 -5.84 3.53 -7.24
C LYS A 143 -5.38 2.25 -7.92
N THR A 144 -4.22 1.79 -7.51
CA THR A 144 -3.66 0.50 -7.90
C THR A 144 -3.84 -0.53 -6.80
N GLY A 145 -3.90 -1.80 -7.18
CA GLY A 145 -3.88 -2.94 -6.30
C GLY A 145 -2.97 -4.04 -6.84
N THR A 146 -2.39 -4.81 -5.94
CA THR A 146 -1.59 -6.00 -6.28
C THR A 146 -2.00 -7.09 -5.31
N SER A 147 -2.47 -8.23 -5.81
CA SER A 147 -2.82 -9.36 -4.95
C SER A 147 -1.58 -10.04 -4.39
N TYR A 148 -1.76 -10.73 -3.27
CA TYR A 148 -0.70 -11.52 -2.67
C TYR A 148 -0.18 -12.57 -3.65
N GLY A 149 1.14 -12.69 -3.75
CA GLY A 149 1.81 -13.63 -4.66
C GLY A 149 1.83 -13.19 -6.13
N TYR A 150 1.63 -11.90 -6.43
CA TYR A 150 1.74 -11.35 -7.79
C TYR A 150 0.81 -12.05 -8.81
N ARG A 151 -0.42 -12.35 -8.41
CA ARG A 151 -1.42 -13.01 -9.27
C ARG A 151 -2.22 -12.03 -10.09
N ASP A 152 -2.54 -10.88 -9.48
CA ASP A 152 -3.39 -9.85 -10.06
C ASP A 152 -2.77 -8.46 -9.90
N ALA A 153 -2.77 -7.71 -10.98
CA ALA A 153 -2.45 -6.30 -10.99
C ALA A 153 -3.70 -5.50 -11.39
N TRP A 154 -4.11 -4.57 -10.55
CA TRP A 154 -5.32 -3.78 -10.70
C TRP A 154 -5.01 -2.30 -10.83
N SER A 155 -5.77 -1.60 -11.64
CA SER A 155 -5.85 -0.16 -11.63
C SER A 155 -7.26 0.29 -11.96
N VAL A 156 -7.88 1.09 -11.10
CA VAL A 156 -9.20 1.67 -11.35
C VAL A 156 -9.10 3.16 -11.12
N GLY A 157 -9.68 3.93 -12.03
CA GLY A 157 -9.67 5.38 -11.94
C GLY A 157 -10.85 6.01 -12.64
N TYR A 158 -11.12 7.26 -12.30
CA TYR A 158 -12.22 8.03 -12.87
C TYR A 158 -11.86 9.52 -12.99
N ASP A 159 -12.52 10.16 -13.93
CA ASP A 159 -12.62 11.60 -14.05
C ASP A 159 -14.03 12.10 -13.68
N GLY A 160 -14.44 13.27 -14.07
CA GLY A 160 -15.78 13.81 -13.80
C GLY A 160 -16.92 13.12 -14.56
N ARG A 161 -16.64 12.15 -15.45
CA ARG A 161 -17.65 11.52 -16.30
C ARG A 161 -17.46 10.01 -16.49
N TYR A 162 -16.23 9.53 -16.58
CA TYR A 162 -15.91 8.15 -16.95
C TYR A 162 -15.19 7.43 -15.81
N VAL A 163 -15.50 6.16 -15.64
CA VAL A 163 -14.79 5.22 -14.77
C VAL A 163 -14.20 4.13 -15.63
N LEU A 164 -12.91 3.88 -15.50
CA LEU A 164 -12.21 2.79 -16.17
C LEU A 164 -11.56 1.87 -15.15
N GLY A 165 -11.57 0.59 -15.43
CA GLY A 165 -10.86 -0.43 -14.68
C GLY A 165 -9.98 -1.27 -15.58
N VAL A 166 -8.80 -1.63 -15.07
CA VAL A 166 -7.85 -2.52 -15.73
C VAL A 166 -7.45 -3.62 -14.76
N TRP A 167 -7.52 -4.84 -15.24
CA TRP A 167 -6.98 -6.02 -14.60
C TRP A 167 -5.95 -6.68 -15.52
N VAL A 168 -4.81 -7.03 -14.97
CA VAL A 168 -3.77 -7.81 -15.65
C VAL A 168 -3.44 -8.99 -14.76
N GLY A 169 -3.52 -10.18 -15.32
CA GLY A 169 -3.30 -11.43 -14.59
C GLY A 169 -3.46 -12.64 -15.51
N ARG A 170 -3.40 -13.81 -14.91
CA ARG A 170 -3.62 -15.07 -15.61
C ARG A 170 -5.01 -15.63 -15.28
N ALA A 171 -5.71 -16.15 -16.27
CA ALA A 171 -7.04 -16.73 -16.08
C ALA A 171 -7.02 -17.95 -15.12
N ASP A 172 -5.90 -18.66 -15.04
CA ASP A 172 -5.67 -19.79 -14.13
C ASP A 172 -5.28 -19.36 -12.71
N GLY A 173 -5.18 -18.04 -12.43
CA GLY A 173 -4.77 -17.50 -11.13
C GLY A 173 -3.29 -17.73 -10.80
N GLY A 174 -2.47 -18.13 -11.78
CA GLY A 174 -1.04 -18.36 -11.62
C GLY A 174 -0.28 -17.08 -11.28
N SER A 175 0.77 -17.19 -10.47
CA SER A 175 1.66 -16.08 -10.15
C SER A 175 2.48 -15.65 -11.36
N VAL A 176 2.66 -14.33 -11.51
CA VAL A 176 3.52 -13.73 -12.53
C VAL A 176 4.55 -12.85 -11.80
N PRO A 177 5.81 -13.28 -11.68
CA PRO A 177 6.84 -12.52 -10.98
C PRO A 177 6.95 -11.08 -11.52
N GLY A 178 6.94 -10.10 -10.62
CA GLY A 178 7.01 -8.68 -10.98
C GLY A 178 5.70 -8.02 -11.40
N LEU A 179 4.60 -8.78 -11.48
CA LEU A 179 3.28 -8.23 -11.78
C LEU A 179 2.81 -7.35 -10.61
N ALA A 180 2.65 -6.05 -10.86
CA ALA A 180 2.16 -5.11 -9.86
C ALA A 180 1.27 -4.04 -10.48
N GLY A 181 0.26 -3.60 -9.74
CA GLY A 181 -0.75 -2.67 -10.24
C GLY A 181 -0.16 -1.38 -10.80
N TYR A 182 0.85 -0.81 -10.15
CA TYR A 182 1.45 0.44 -10.58
C TYR A 182 2.24 0.32 -11.89
N VAL A 183 3.00 -0.77 -12.07
CA VAL A 183 3.87 -0.93 -13.25
C VAL A 183 3.17 -1.65 -14.40
N SER A 184 2.15 -2.47 -14.12
CA SER A 184 1.50 -3.30 -15.15
C SER A 184 0.11 -2.77 -15.55
N ALA A 185 -0.73 -2.39 -14.61
CA ALA A 185 -2.12 -1.99 -14.89
C ALA A 185 -2.31 -0.48 -15.01
N ALA A 186 -1.60 0.33 -14.22
CA ALA A 186 -1.79 1.78 -14.25
C ALA A 186 -1.36 2.43 -15.58
N PRO A 187 -0.26 2.05 -16.25
CA PRO A 187 0.06 2.61 -17.57
C PRO A 187 -1.05 2.36 -18.60
N ILE A 188 -1.65 1.15 -18.58
CA ILE A 188 -2.77 0.79 -19.46
C ILE A 188 -3.98 1.67 -19.17
N LEU A 189 -4.30 1.90 -17.89
CA LEU A 189 -5.42 2.78 -17.50
C LEU A 189 -5.24 4.19 -18.06
N PHE A 190 -4.07 4.79 -17.87
CA PHE A 190 -3.78 6.15 -18.35
C PHE A 190 -3.79 6.22 -19.87
N GLU A 191 -3.23 5.23 -20.55
CA GLU A 191 -3.25 5.15 -22.00
C GLU A 191 -4.67 4.97 -22.53
N ALA A 192 -5.51 4.17 -21.89
CA ALA A 192 -6.92 4.01 -22.28
C ALA A 192 -7.68 5.34 -22.18
N PHE A 193 -7.49 6.14 -21.14
CA PHE A 193 -8.06 7.48 -21.06
C PHE A 193 -7.57 8.41 -22.17
N VAL A 194 -6.29 8.35 -22.54
CA VAL A 194 -5.73 9.17 -23.62
C VAL A 194 -6.26 8.74 -24.99
N ARG A 195 -6.31 7.43 -25.25
CA ARG A 195 -6.70 6.88 -26.57
C ARG A 195 -8.20 6.76 -26.79
N SER A 196 -9.00 6.85 -25.73
CA SER A 196 -10.47 6.80 -25.88
C SER A 196 -11.05 7.90 -26.76
N GLY A 197 -10.27 8.97 -27.03
CA GLY A 197 -10.74 10.13 -27.80
C GLY A 197 -11.73 11.01 -27.05
N VAL A 198 -12.09 10.66 -25.82
CA VAL A 198 -13.00 11.49 -24.99
C VAL A 198 -12.24 12.60 -24.30
N ALA A 199 -12.83 13.79 -24.25
CA ALA A 199 -12.26 14.89 -23.51
C ALA A 199 -12.29 14.58 -22.00
N SER A 200 -11.18 14.81 -21.31
CA SER A 200 -11.11 14.68 -19.84
C SER A 200 -12.05 15.69 -19.18
N VAL A 201 -12.83 15.22 -18.23
CA VAL A 201 -13.76 16.05 -17.45
C VAL A 201 -13.20 16.21 -16.03
N PRO A 202 -13.07 17.46 -15.53
CA PRO A 202 -12.58 17.69 -14.18
C PRO A 202 -13.42 16.98 -13.13
N LEU A 203 -12.77 16.51 -12.07
CA LEU A 203 -13.45 15.94 -10.91
C LEU A 203 -14.41 16.94 -10.26
N PRO A 204 -15.49 16.46 -9.61
CA PRO A 204 -16.46 17.33 -8.96
C PRO A 204 -15.82 18.27 -7.93
N ARG A 205 -16.39 19.46 -7.79
CA ARG A 205 -16.01 20.40 -6.73
C ARG A 205 -16.45 19.87 -5.37
N ALA A 206 -15.80 20.40 -4.30
CA ALA A 206 -16.17 20.07 -2.93
C ALA A 206 -17.65 20.37 -2.67
N PRO A 207 -18.43 19.38 -2.19
CA PRO A 207 -19.82 19.62 -1.80
C PRO A 207 -19.88 20.45 -0.51
N ALA A 208 -21.05 20.99 -0.20
CA ALA A 208 -21.28 21.71 1.04
C ALA A 208 -20.95 20.84 2.25
N GLY A 209 -20.23 21.39 3.23
CA GLY A 209 -19.80 20.67 4.43
C GLY A 209 -18.57 19.78 4.24
N ALA A 210 -17.94 19.76 3.07
CA ALA A 210 -16.63 19.14 2.91
C ALA A 210 -15.53 20.11 3.35
N PHE A 211 -14.61 19.63 4.17
CA PHE A 211 -13.52 20.43 4.71
C PHE A 211 -12.18 20.03 4.09
N ARG A 212 -11.38 21.03 3.76
CA ARG A 212 -9.93 20.90 3.54
C ARG A 212 -9.24 21.58 4.71
N THR A 213 -8.51 20.80 5.48
CA THR A 213 -7.76 21.32 6.64
C THR A 213 -6.29 21.02 6.45
N ALA A 214 -5.42 21.98 6.73
CA ALA A 214 -3.99 21.75 6.76
C ALA A 214 -3.65 20.73 7.88
N ARG A 215 -2.61 19.92 7.67
CA ARG A 215 -2.19 18.92 8.66
C ARG A 215 -1.94 19.53 10.04
N ALA A 216 -1.44 20.76 10.09
CA ALA A 216 -1.15 21.47 11.34
C ALA A 216 -2.43 21.78 12.16
N ASP A 217 -3.58 21.88 11.50
CA ASP A 217 -4.85 22.26 12.11
C ASP A 217 -5.70 21.04 12.51
N LEU A 218 -5.22 19.83 12.20
CA LEU A 218 -5.92 18.60 12.55
C LEU A 218 -5.66 18.22 14.01
N PRO A 219 -6.71 17.80 14.77
CA PRO A 219 -6.51 17.19 16.08
C PRO A 219 -5.56 16.00 15.99
N VAL A 220 -4.75 15.78 17.02
CA VAL A 220 -3.78 14.68 17.08
C VAL A 220 -4.44 13.33 16.84
N THR A 221 -5.68 13.13 17.28
CA THR A 221 -6.50 11.94 17.03
C THR A 221 -6.83 11.68 15.56
N GLN A 222 -6.79 12.71 14.71
CA GLN A 222 -6.99 12.59 13.25
C GLN A 222 -5.69 12.46 12.46
N ILE A 223 -4.56 12.70 13.11
CA ILE A 223 -3.22 12.56 12.50
C ILE A 223 -2.66 11.16 12.80
N ARG A 224 -3.04 10.56 13.91
CA ARG A 224 -2.52 9.27 14.38
C ARG A 224 -3.56 8.17 14.30
N PHE A 225 -3.17 7.03 13.76
CA PHE A 225 -3.89 5.78 13.94
C PHE A 225 -3.45 5.17 15.28
N SER A 226 -4.19 5.44 16.36
CA SER A 226 -4.05 4.71 17.62
C SER A 226 -5.19 3.71 17.74
N SER A 227 -4.89 2.50 18.22
CA SER A 227 -5.94 1.57 18.61
C SER A 227 -6.69 2.16 19.80
N SER A 228 -8.00 1.95 19.87
CA SER A 228 -8.87 2.45 20.96
C SER A 228 -8.52 1.89 22.36
N SER A 229 -7.58 0.97 22.45
CA SER A 229 -7.07 0.36 23.67
C SER A 229 -5.80 1.02 24.22
N ASP A 230 -5.18 1.94 23.47
CA ASP A 230 -4.05 2.67 24.02
C ASP A 230 -4.55 3.85 24.85
N PRO A 231 -4.21 3.93 26.15
CA PRO A 231 -4.45 5.15 26.94
C PRO A 231 -3.75 6.30 26.22
N LEU A 232 -4.42 7.46 26.15
CA LEU A 232 -3.88 8.69 25.56
C LEU A 232 -2.39 8.79 25.92
N PRO A 233 -1.48 8.83 24.94
CA PRO A 233 -0.07 8.86 25.25
C PRO A 233 0.22 10.18 25.96
N VAL A 234 0.42 10.14 27.26
CA VAL A 234 1.32 11.08 27.91
C VAL A 234 2.56 11.07 27.03
N LEU A 235 3.01 12.23 26.56
CA LEU A 235 4.20 12.42 25.71
C LEU A 235 5.38 11.56 26.20
N LYS A 236 5.35 10.27 25.91
CA LYS A 236 6.52 9.42 25.98
C LYS A 236 7.28 9.74 24.71
N ALA A 237 8.39 10.45 24.86
CA ALA A 237 9.40 10.54 23.81
C ALA A 237 9.48 9.16 23.16
N THR A 238 9.21 9.10 21.86
CA THR A 238 9.26 7.85 21.10
C THR A 238 10.68 7.31 21.27
N ILE A 239 10.84 6.33 22.16
CA ILE A 239 12.10 5.61 22.28
C ILE A 239 12.20 4.84 20.97
N GLU A 240 12.93 5.43 20.04
CA GLU A 240 13.22 4.79 18.76
C GLU A 240 13.87 3.44 19.06
N PRO A 241 13.32 2.30 18.54
CA PRO A 241 13.87 0.99 18.85
C PRO A 241 15.33 0.93 18.43
N ALA A 242 16.15 0.19 19.18
CA ALA A 242 17.55 -0.03 18.82
C ALA A 242 17.65 -0.63 17.39
N PRO A 243 18.76 -0.38 16.67
CA PRO A 243 18.97 -0.98 15.37
C PRO A 243 18.97 -2.51 15.49
N ARG A 244 18.44 -3.19 14.49
CA ARG A 244 18.45 -4.65 14.37
C ARG A 244 18.76 -5.02 12.93
N ILE A 245 19.74 -5.90 12.72
CA ILE A 245 20.01 -6.46 11.40
C ILE A 245 18.92 -7.51 11.10
N VAL A 246 18.22 -7.32 9.99
CA VAL A 246 17.14 -8.23 9.56
C VAL A 246 17.57 -9.12 8.39
N PHE A 247 18.63 -8.72 7.69
CA PHE A 247 19.24 -9.55 6.65
C PHE A 247 20.73 -9.22 6.51
N PRO A 248 21.59 -10.24 6.45
CA PRO A 248 21.29 -11.65 6.70
C PRO A 248 20.88 -11.90 8.16
N PRO A 249 20.09 -12.94 8.45
CA PRO A 249 19.80 -13.33 9.83
C PRO A 249 21.05 -13.88 10.53
N ASP A 250 21.06 -13.85 11.86
CA ASP A 250 22.14 -14.42 12.65
C ASP A 250 22.27 -15.93 12.37
N GLY A 251 23.49 -16.41 12.18
CA GLY A 251 23.78 -17.80 11.83
C GLY A 251 23.52 -18.17 10.36
N ALA A 252 23.22 -17.20 9.48
CA ALA A 252 22.97 -17.49 8.07
C ALA A 252 24.21 -18.04 7.37
N HIS A 253 24.00 -19.04 6.53
CA HIS A 253 24.95 -19.49 5.52
C HIS A 253 24.67 -18.73 4.22
N VAL A 254 25.69 -18.13 3.65
CA VAL A 254 25.58 -17.31 2.43
C VAL A 254 26.53 -17.87 1.39
N GLU A 255 25.97 -18.53 0.39
CA GLU A 255 26.70 -18.95 -0.80
C GLU A 255 26.99 -17.73 -1.68
N LEU A 256 28.25 -17.40 -1.85
CA LEU A 256 28.68 -16.46 -2.88
C LEU A 256 28.97 -17.28 -4.13
N LYS A 257 28.12 -17.18 -5.14
CA LYS A 257 28.45 -17.71 -6.45
C LYS A 257 29.84 -17.23 -6.84
N ALA A 258 30.74 -18.19 -6.97
CA ALA A 258 32.18 -18.12 -7.18
C ALA A 258 32.75 -16.72 -7.45
N LEU A 259 33.83 -16.39 -6.77
CA LEU A 259 34.73 -15.26 -6.97
C LEU A 259 35.32 -15.20 -8.39
N THR A 260 34.46 -15.12 -9.38
CA THR A 260 34.79 -14.69 -10.74
C THR A 260 34.39 -13.23 -10.88
N ASP A 261 35.03 -12.48 -11.77
CA ASP A 261 35.03 -11.02 -11.96
C ASP A 261 33.69 -10.23 -11.85
N ASN A 262 32.61 -10.86 -11.42
CA ASN A 262 31.26 -10.28 -11.24
C ASN A 262 30.58 -10.71 -9.92
N ALA A 263 31.31 -10.77 -8.80
CA ALA A 263 30.73 -11.07 -7.50
C ALA A 263 29.71 -10.00 -7.11
N SER A 264 28.42 -10.35 -7.02
CA SER A 264 27.37 -9.45 -6.58
C SER A 264 27.51 -9.19 -5.07
N PRO A 265 27.53 -7.94 -4.61
CA PRO A 265 27.64 -7.64 -3.19
C PRO A 265 26.40 -8.14 -2.43
N LEU A 266 26.62 -8.67 -1.23
CA LEU A 266 25.57 -9.03 -0.30
C LEU A 266 24.86 -7.76 0.20
N VAL A 267 23.56 -7.69 0.01
CA VAL A 267 22.76 -6.56 0.49
C VAL A 267 22.42 -6.78 1.96
N LEU A 268 22.88 -5.89 2.82
CA LEU A 268 22.57 -5.88 4.25
C LEU A 268 21.33 -5.02 4.49
N LYS A 269 20.45 -5.44 5.43
CA LYS A 269 19.24 -4.68 5.78
C LYS A 269 19.10 -4.54 7.29
N LEU A 270 18.68 -3.36 7.74
CA LEU A 270 18.39 -3.11 9.15
C LEU A 270 16.98 -2.55 9.37
N GLN A 271 16.49 -2.74 10.58
CA GLN A 271 15.27 -2.17 11.11
C GLN A 271 15.54 -1.44 12.42
N GLY A 272 14.78 -0.39 12.72
CA GLY A 272 15.02 0.45 13.91
C GLY A 272 16.27 1.31 13.79
N GLY A 273 16.70 1.89 14.89
CA GLY A 273 17.86 2.73 15.01
C GLY A 273 17.71 4.11 14.39
N ARG A 274 18.54 5.05 14.84
CA ARG A 274 18.57 6.46 14.40
C ARG A 274 19.67 6.69 13.38
N ALA A 275 19.30 7.19 12.20
CA ALA A 275 20.28 7.54 11.17
C ALA A 275 21.16 8.75 11.59
N PRO A 276 22.44 8.84 11.13
CA PRO A 276 23.10 7.96 10.18
C PRO A 276 23.53 6.63 10.78
N PHE A 277 23.67 5.61 9.91
CA PHE A 277 24.11 4.27 10.28
C PHE A 277 25.54 4.01 9.80
N ARG A 278 26.35 3.43 10.67
CA ARG A 278 27.69 2.95 10.33
C ARG A 278 27.69 1.43 10.33
N TRP A 279 28.03 0.85 9.19
CA TRP A 279 28.15 -0.59 9.03
C TRP A 279 29.59 -1.04 9.09
N LEU A 280 29.83 -2.16 9.76
CA LEU A 280 31.15 -2.78 9.90
C LEU A 280 31.05 -4.27 9.56
N ALA A 281 32.07 -4.79 8.91
CA ALA A 281 32.31 -6.22 8.75
C ALA A 281 33.64 -6.56 9.43
N ASN A 282 33.62 -7.54 10.33
CA ASN A 282 34.79 -7.93 11.12
C ASN A 282 35.51 -6.73 11.78
N GLY A 283 34.71 -5.74 12.25
CA GLY A 283 35.21 -4.52 12.87
C GLY A 283 35.70 -3.43 11.91
N LYS A 284 35.78 -3.69 10.61
CA LYS A 284 36.18 -2.73 9.57
C LYS A 284 34.97 -2.04 8.97
N PRO A 285 34.97 -0.71 8.75
CA PRO A 285 33.88 -0.02 8.06
C PRO A 285 33.70 -0.54 6.63
N ILE A 286 32.43 -0.82 6.26
CA ILE A 286 32.07 -1.28 4.91
C ILE A 286 31.90 -0.08 3.97
N ALA A 287 31.36 1.02 4.50
CA ALA A 287 31.09 2.25 3.76
C ALA A 287 31.03 3.44 4.71
N GLU A 288 31.07 4.67 4.16
CA GLU A 288 30.80 5.88 4.92
C GLU A 288 29.43 5.85 5.56
N PRO A 289 29.27 6.43 6.78
CA PRO A 289 27.98 6.48 7.45
C PRO A 289 26.92 7.18 6.59
N ASN A 290 25.77 6.56 6.44
CA ASN A 290 24.69 7.09 5.61
C ASN A 290 23.31 6.91 6.27
N ARG A 291 22.28 7.52 5.68
CA ARG A 291 20.89 7.46 6.19
C ARG A 291 20.10 6.27 5.68
N ARG A 292 20.67 5.46 4.78
CA ARG A 292 20.00 4.31 4.19
C ARG A 292 19.95 3.14 5.18
N ARG A 293 18.85 2.43 5.21
CA ARG A 293 18.66 1.21 6.02
C ARG A 293 19.19 -0.05 5.33
N THR A 294 19.95 0.14 4.25
CA THR A 294 20.60 -0.93 3.50
C THR A 294 22.06 -0.55 3.24
N ALA A 295 22.92 -1.56 3.20
CA ALA A 295 24.30 -1.44 2.74
C ALA A 295 24.64 -2.60 1.83
N ALA A 296 25.61 -2.42 0.97
CA ALA A 296 26.18 -3.48 0.14
C ALA A 296 27.55 -3.83 0.70
N TRP A 297 27.80 -5.12 0.87
CA TRP A 297 29.08 -5.63 1.36
C TRP A 297 29.58 -6.74 0.47
N LEU A 298 30.81 -6.65 0.05
CA LEU A 298 31.51 -7.71 -0.66
C LEU A 298 32.45 -8.41 0.34
N PRO A 299 32.21 -9.69 0.72
CA PRO A 299 33.09 -10.43 1.57
C PRO A 299 34.49 -10.58 0.96
N ASP A 300 35.51 -10.51 1.80
CA ASP A 300 36.92 -10.65 1.41
C ASP A 300 37.42 -12.11 1.43
N GLY A 301 36.52 -13.06 1.73
CA GLY A 301 36.84 -14.49 1.74
C GLY A 301 35.72 -15.34 2.33
N THR A 302 35.91 -16.67 2.29
CA THR A 302 35.04 -17.66 2.93
C THR A 302 35.29 -17.75 4.43
N GLY A 303 34.29 -18.18 5.19
CA GLY A 303 34.39 -18.36 6.63
C GLY A 303 33.43 -17.49 7.43
N TYR A 304 33.60 -17.48 8.75
CA TYR A 304 32.76 -16.69 9.64
C TYR A 304 33.06 -15.19 9.54
N SER A 305 32.00 -14.40 9.37
CA SER A 305 32.08 -12.95 9.39
C SER A 305 31.07 -12.37 10.37
N THR A 306 31.48 -11.33 11.10
CA THR A 306 30.59 -10.58 12.01
C THR A 306 30.21 -9.26 11.37
N LEU A 307 28.92 -9.08 11.13
CA LEU A 307 28.36 -7.84 10.61
C LEU A 307 27.77 -7.03 11.76
N THR A 308 28.16 -5.78 11.88
CA THR A 308 27.71 -4.87 12.94
C THR A 308 27.15 -3.60 12.32
N VAL A 309 26.05 -3.09 12.86
CA VAL A 309 25.54 -1.77 12.56
C VAL A 309 25.51 -0.93 13.84
N VAL A 310 25.96 0.31 13.74
CA VAL A 310 25.92 1.31 14.81
C VAL A 310 25.06 2.48 14.35
N ASP A 311 24.13 2.91 15.17
CA ASP A 311 23.26 4.05 14.89
C ASP A 311 23.85 5.38 15.42
N ALA A 312 23.22 6.50 15.08
CA ALA A 312 23.64 7.83 15.53
C ALA A 312 23.57 8.02 17.06
N GLY A 313 22.84 7.17 17.78
CA GLY A 313 22.80 7.15 19.24
C GLY A 313 23.85 6.25 19.88
N GLY A 314 24.76 5.66 19.10
CA GLY A 314 25.80 4.74 19.58
C GLY A 314 25.28 3.33 19.92
N ARG A 315 24.02 3.02 19.62
CA ARG A 315 23.44 1.69 19.84
C ARG A 315 23.84 0.77 18.70
N ALA A 316 24.24 -0.45 19.01
CA ALA A 316 24.75 -1.40 18.03
C ALA A 316 23.91 -2.69 17.98
N ALA A 317 23.94 -3.34 16.83
CA ALA A 317 23.47 -4.72 16.65
C ALA A 317 24.47 -5.48 15.79
N SER A 318 24.65 -6.77 16.09
CA SER A 318 25.58 -7.63 15.36
C SER A 318 24.93 -8.95 15.02
N VAL A 319 25.33 -9.53 13.90
CA VAL A 319 25.01 -10.90 13.47
C VAL A 319 26.27 -11.61 12.97
N LYS A 320 26.34 -12.92 13.17
CA LYS A 320 27.39 -13.76 12.62
C LYS A 320 26.85 -14.52 11.41
N VAL A 321 27.60 -14.53 10.33
CA VAL A 321 27.26 -15.23 9.10
C VAL A 321 28.42 -16.09 8.65
N PHE A 322 28.12 -17.21 8.01
CA PHE A 322 29.13 -18.06 7.38
C PHE A 322 29.08 -17.85 5.87
N ILE A 323 30.20 -17.51 5.28
CA ILE A 323 30.36 -17.27 3.85
C ILE A 323 30.99 -18.52 3.22
N GLU A 324 30.31 -19.09 2.24
CA GLU A 324 30.76 -20.24 1.46
C GLU A 324 31.21 -19.85 0.08
#